data_2ce1332693db11aa6f14a7084b08fea6
#
_entry.id   2ce1332693db11aa6f14a7084b08fea6
#
_cell.length_a   1.000
_cell.length_b   1.000
_cell.length_c   1.000
_cell.angle_alpha   90.00
_cell.angle_beta   90.00
_cell.angle_gamma   90.00
#
_symmetry.space_group_name_H-M   'P 1'
#
loop_
_entity.id
_entity.type
_entity.pdbx_description
1 polymer ?
#
loop_
_entity_poly.entity_id
_entity_poly.type
_entity_poly.pdbx_seq_one_letter_code
_entity_poly.pdbx_strand_id
1 'polypeptide(L)'
;MRGWATLVGDAPSTPCKEAARVQKVLVANRGEIAVRVLRACRELGLVAVAVYSDADRDALHVEVADEAWHIGEAAPSKSYLNIDALVEVARRAKADAVHPGYGFLAENATFAQAVLDAGLRWVGPKPAAIAAMGDKVAARRVAEQAKAPLVPGTVESLAGPDAAIEFGDRHGYPLALKAAFGGGGRGMKVVRSAEEVAGGLESARRESRAAFGRDEIYVERYLDAPRHVEAQVLADGRGEVVFLGERDCSLQRRHQKLVEEAPAPGLPEEVRTALGKAACDIARAADYENAGTIEFLYEPATQKFYFLEMNTRLQVEHPVTELTAGIDLVHAQLRVAAGEGIPAAYDTVVARGHAIEVRINAEDPGARFMPAPGPITGWREPGGPGVRVDAGVRAGFTVPQDYDSLLAKLICWGEDRDQARRRMLRALDEFQIEGVPTTIPFHRLAMLDPAFVAGEVSTVLVEEGMDLSSLEPATRDGADPPTAKPPPRRLVIELEGKRFDVDLFPQEPVKVPERIRTPRSPKALERARAESGGPGKEVVKTPMQGTIVKVLVAEGDTVKAGQTLVVLEAMKMENHVTAHQAGTVAGLEVSEGQTVPTGATIAIIEAA
;
A
#
# COMPACT_ATOMS: atom_id res chain seq x y z
N MET A 1 4.34 -50.49 53.92
CA MET A 1 3.03 -50.81 54.57
C MET A 1 2.10 -49.62 54.37
N ARG A 2 0.91 -49.90 53.81
CA ARG A 2 -0.31 -49.05 53.73
C ARG A 2 -0.11 -47.68 53.07
N GLY A 3 -0.54 -47.33 51.87
CA GLY A 3 -1.87 -47.61 51.30
C GLY A 3 -2.67 -46.30 51.40
N TRP A 4 -2.61 -45.42 50.37
CA TRP A 4 -3.59 -44.36 50.16
C TRP A 4 -4.05 -44.45 48.71
N ALA A 5 -5.15 -45.11 48.48
CA ALA A 5 -5.97 -45.02 47.30
C ALA A 5 -6.92 -43.88 47.51
N THR A 6 -6.82 -42.83 46.71
CA THR A 6 -7.77 -41.73 46.67
C THR A 6 -8.61 -41.83 45.40
N LEU A 7 -9.89 -42.02 45.59
CA LEU A 7 -10.97 -42.00 44.62
C LEU A 7 -10.94 -40.68 43.86
N VAL A 8 -10.64 -40.73 42.56
CA VAL A 8 -10.94 -39.65 41.61
C VAL A 8 -12.22 -40.09 40.90
N GLY A 9 -13.32 -39.45 41.26
CA GLY A 9 -14.59 -39.62 40.58
C GLY A 9 -14.51 -39.04 39.18
N ASP A 10 -14.79 -39.89 38.19
CA ASP A 10 -15.01 -39.48 36.79
C ASP A 10 -16.29 -38.62 36.72
N ALA A 11 -16.12 -37.29 36.59
CA ALA A 11 -17.18 -36.44 36.10
C ALA A 11 -17.29 -36.66 34.56
N PRO A 12 -18.49 -36.85 34.02
CA PRO A 12 -18.66 -37.02 32.59
C PRO A 12 -18.25 -35.71 31.87
N SER A 13 -17.12 -35.74 31.19
CA SER A 13 -16.73 -34.71 30.26
C SER A 13 -17.72 -34.71 29.09
N THR A 14 -18.59 -33.70 29.06
CA THR A 14 -19.39 -33.38 27.89
C THR A 14 -18.39 -33.15 26.73
N PRO A 15 -18.51 -33.85 25.59
CA PRO A 15 -17.62 -33.59 24.48
C PRO A 15 -17.87 -32.17 23.98
N CYS A 16 -16.96 -31.27 24.31
CA CYS A 16 -16.84 -30.01 23.61
C CYS A 16 -16.69 -30.38 22.13
N LYS A 17 -17.61 -29.94 21.26
CA LYS A 17 -17.45 -30.11 19.81
C LYS A 17 -16.05 -29.65 19.48
N GLU A 18 -15.15 -30.55 19.07
CA GLU A 18 -13.84 -30.20 18.54
C GLU A 18 -14.07 -29.17 17.44
N ALA A 19 -13.73 -27.93 17.70
CA ALA A 19 -13.70 -26.91 16.67
C ALA A 19 -12.71 -27.42 15.62
N ALA A 20 -13.21 -27.71 14.41
CA ALA A 20 -12.40 -28.26 13.33
C ALA A 20 -11.12 -27.43 13.21
N ARG A 21 -9.97 -28.10 13.44
CA ARG A 21 -8.65 -27.45 13.46
C ARG A 21 -8.35 -26.91 12.06
N VAL A 22 -7.93 -25.65 11.94
CA VAL A 22 -7.41 -25.12 10.67
C VAL A 22 -6.18 -25.93 10.27
N GLN A 23 -6.17 -26.46 9.07
CA GLN A 23 -5.05 -27.25 8.51
C GLN A 23 -4.56 -26.68 7.18
N LYS A 24 -5.45 -26.01 6.43
CA LYS A 24 -5.14 -25.46 5.11
C LYS A 24 -5.69 -24.03 4.98
N VAL A 25 -4.83 -23.11 4.57
CA VAL A 25 -5.16 -21.67 4.44
C VAL A 25 -4.95 -21.23 2.99
N LEU A 26 -6.00 -20.65 2.38
CA LEU A 26 -5.88 -19.94 1.13
C LEU A 26 -5.50 -18.49 1.40
N VAL A 27 -4.45 -18.01 0.74
CA VAL A 27 -3.99 -16.62 0.80
C VAL A 27 -4.57 -15.86 -0.39
N ALA A 28 -5.61 -15.06 -0.16
CA ALA A 28 -6.33 -14.32 -1.18
C ALA A 28 -5.62 -12.99 -1.51
N ASN A 29 -4.33 -13.08 -1.84
CA ASN A 29 -3.49 -11.92 -2.12
C ASN A 29 -2.27 -12.32 -2.99
N ARG A 30 -1.41 -11.35 -3.29
CA ARG A 30 -0.19 -11.48 -4.10
C ARG A 30 1.00 -10.76 -3.49
N GLY A 31 2.15 -10.85 -4.16
CA GLY A 31 3.33 -10.07 -3.81
C GLY A 31 3.92 -10.44 -2.45
N GLU A 32 4.55 -9.46 -1.80
CA GLU A 32 5.28 -9.70 -0.55
C GLU A 32 4.38 -10.17 0.59
N ILE A 33 3.15 -9.64 0.68
CA ILE A 33 2.22 -10.05 1.75
C ILE A 33 1.76 -11.50 1.58
N ALA A 34 1.57 -11.96 0.35
CA ALA A 34 1.25 -13.37 0.12
C ALA A 34 2.42 -14.25 0.54
N VAL A 35 3.67 -13.91 0.18
CA VAL A 35 4.87 -14.61 0.64
C VAL A 35 4.95 -14.63 2.17
N ARG A 36 4.70 -13.48 2.82
CA ARG A 36 4.71 -13.34 4.29
C ARG A 36 3.72 -14.28 4.97
N VAL A 37 2.48 -14.32 4.48
CA VAL A 37 1.42 -15.17 5.04
C VAL A 37 1.68 -16.65 4.76
N LEU A 38 2.13 -17.00 3.54
CA LEU A 38 2.47 -18.39 3.19
C LEU A 38 3.60 -18.94 4.07
N ARG A 39 4.63 -18.12 4.36
CA ARG A 39 5.70 -18.50 5.30
C ARG A 39 5.15 -18.75 6.70
N ALA A 40 4.29 -17.85 7.22
CA ALA A 40 3.66 -18.03 8.53
C ALA A 40 2.81 -19.32 8.61
N CYS A 41 2.04 -19.63 7.55
CA CYS A 41 1.30 -20.88 7.48
C CYS A 41 2.22 -22.10 7.61
N ARG A 42 3.32 -22.12 6.86
CA ARG A 42 4.29 -23.23 6.92
C ARG A 42 4.95 -23.37 8.28
N GLU A 43 5.31 -22.26 8.92
CA GLU A 43 5.89 -22.25 10.27
C GLU A 43 4.93 -22.79 11.33
N LEU A 44 3.63 -22.61 11.12
CA LEU A 44 2.57 -23.21 11.96
C LEU A 44 2.20 -24.63 11.56
N GLY A 45 2.85 -25.21 10.55
CA GLY A 45 2.55 -26.56 10.03
C GLY A 45 1.23 -26.64 9.27
N LEU A 46 0.74 -25.51 8.72
CA LEU A 46 -0.46 -25.44 7.89
C LEU A 46 -0.09 -25.56 6.41
N VAL A 47 -0.96 -26.18 5.62
CA VAL A 47 -0.83 -26.19 4.15
C VAL A 47 -1.15 -24.81 3.61
N ALA A 48 -0.21 -24.22 2.88
CA ALA A 48 -0.29 -22.87 2.36
C ALA A 48 -0.69 -22.86 0.87
N VAL A 49 -1.86 -22.26 0.56
CA VAL A 49 -2.43 -22.22 -0.79
C VAL A 49 -2.35 -20.79 -1.32
N ALA A 50 -1.65 -20.60 -2.45
CA ALA A 50 -1.61 -19.33 -3.17
C ALA A 50 -2.67 -19.29 -4.29
N VAL A 51 -3.07 -18.07 -4.65
CA VAL A 51 -3.81 -17.79 -5.88
C VAL A 51 -2.98 -16.87 -6.77
N TYR A 52 -3.15 -16.96 -8.10
CA TYR A 52 -2.40 -16.13 -9.04
C TYR A 52 -3.21 -15.80 -10.30
N SER A 53 -3.00 -14.58 -10.81
CA SER A 53 -3.48 -14.15 -12.12
C SER A 53 -2.50 -14.51 -13.23
N ASP A 54 -2.86 -14.26 -14.48
CA ASP A 54 -1.94 -14.47 -15.62
C ASP A 54 -0.62 -13.72 -15.47
N ALA A 55 -0.64 -12.50 -14.90
CA ALA A 55 0.56 -11.69 -14.69
C ALA A 55 1.49 -12.24 -13.59
N ASP A 56 0.95 -13.02 -12.67
CA ASP A 56 1.68 -13.53 -11.51
C ASP A 56 2.04 -15.02 -11.61
N ARG A 57 1.90 -15.63 -12.78
CA ARG A 57 2.17 -17.08 -13.00
C ARG A 57 3.52 -17.52 -12.47
N ASP A 58 4.55 -16.70 -12.64
CA ASP A 58 5.94 -16.97 -12.23
C ASP A 58 6.35 -16.12 -11.01
N ALA A 59 5.38 -15.58 -10.26
CA ALA A 59 5.65 -14.75 -9.08
C ALA A 59 6.14 -15.59 -7.90
N LEU A 60 6.93 -14.97 -7.01
CA LEU A 60 7.56 -15.64 -5.88
C LEU A 60 6.54 -16.32 -4.95
N HIS A 61 5.38 -15.73 -4.71
CA HIS A 61 4.35 -16.33 -3.84
C HIS A 61 3.76 -17.62 -4.41
N VAL A 62 3.75 -17.78 -5.75
CA VAL A 62 3.33 -19.03 -6.41
C VAL A 62 4.35 -20.13 -6.18
N GLU A 63 5.66 -19.79 -6.23
CA GLU A 63 6.76 -20.73 -6.02
C GLU A 63 6.86 -21.22 -4.57
N VAL A 64 6.64 -20.31 -3.59
CA VAL A 64 6.78 -20.67 -2.17
C VAL A 64 5.54 -21.36 -1.58
N ALA A 65 4.41 -21.37 -2.27
CA ALA A 65 3.19 -22.04 -1.81
C ALA A 65 3.31 -23.57 -1.90
N ASP A 66 2.54 -24.30 -1.08
CA ASP A 66 2.41 -25.75 -1.21
C ASP A 66 1.48 -26.12 -2.36
N GLU A 67 0.46 -25.27 -2.61
CA GLU A 67 -0.45 -25.37 -3.76
C GLU A 67 -0.67 -23.96 -4.34
N ALA A 68 -0.80 -23.86 -5.65
CA ALA A 68 -1.11 -22.60 -6.32
C ALA A 68 -2.23 -22.77 -7.36
N TRP A 69 -3.18 -21.83 -7.39
CA TRP A 69 -4.36 -21.89 -8.21
C TRP A 69 -4.55 -20.64 -9.07
N HIS A 70 -4.77 -20.83 -10.35
CA HIS A 70 -5.06 -19.73 -11.27
C HIS A 70 -6.48 -19.17 -11.04
N ILE A 71 -6.62 -17.84 -10.99
CA ILE A 71 -7.89 -17.15 -10.71
C ILE A 71 -8.36 -16.21 -11.81
N GLY A 72 -7.62 -16.08 -12.93
CA GLY A 72 -8.05 -15.29 -14.08
C GLY A 72 -6.99 -14.39 -14.70
N GLU A 73 -7.46 -13.45 -15.52
CA GLU A 73 -6.62 -12.50 -16.25
C GLU A 73 -5.85 -11.55 -15.32
N ALA A 74 -4.88 -10.80 -15.90
CA ALA A 74 -4.05 -9.84 -15.16
C ALA A 74 -4.86 -8.73 -14.47
N ALA A 75 -5.93 -8.25 -15.10
CA ALA A 75 -6.77 -7.19 -14.54
C ALA A 75 -7.33 -7.57 -13.15
N PRO A 76 -7.17 -6.72 -12.12
CA PRO A 76 -7.62 -7.02 -10.76
C PRO A 76 -9.10 -7.42 -10.66
N SER A 77 -9.98 -6.77 -11.41
CA SER A 77 -11.42 -7.07 -11.45
C SER A 77 -11.75 -8.45 -12.01
N LYS A 78 -10.82 -9.06 -12.75
CA LYS A 78 -10.94 -10.40 -13.34
C LYS A 78 -10.20 -11.48 -12.54
N SER A 79 -9.51 -11.10 -11.47
CA SER A 79 -8.67 -11.98 -10.65
C SER A 79 -8.83 -11.68 -9.16
N TYR A 80 -7.93 -10.90 -8.55
CA TYR A 80 -7.87 -10.67 -7.10
C TYR A 80 -9.06 -9.90 -6.50
N LEU A 81 -9.88 -9.23 -7.32
CA LEU A 81 -11.15 -8.59 -6.91
C LEU A 81 -12.38 -9.43 -7.27
N ASN A 82 -12.20 -10.63 -7.83
CA ASN A 82 -13.29 -11.53 -8.19
C ASN A 82 -13.62 -12.46 -7.02
N ILE A 83 -14.63 -12.09 -6.23
CA ILE A 83 -15.07 -12.82 -5.04
C ILE A 83 -15.43 -14.27 -5.38
N ASP A 84 -16.22 -14.49 -6.46
CA ASP A 84 -16.69 -15.81 -6.85
C ASP A 84 -15.53 -16.75 -7.20
N ALA A 85 -14.55 -16.24 -7.95
CA ALA A 85 -13.37 -17.01 -8.32
C ALA A 85 -12.54 -17.42 -7.10
N LEU A 86 -12.35 -16.50 -6.16
CA LEU A 86 -11.59 -16.77 -4.93
C LEU A 86 -12.29 -17.80 -4.02
N VAL A 87 -13.60 -17.67 -3.83
CA VAL A 87 -14.39 -18.60 -3.01
C VAL A 87 -14.45 -19.98 -3.67
N GLU A 88 -14.62 -20.04 -4.99
CA GLU A 88 -14.62 -21.31 -5.73
C GLU A 88 -13.28 -22.02 -5.62
N VAL A 89 -12.17 -21.29 -5.78
CA VAL A 89 -10.82 -21.87 -5.60
C VAL A 89 -10.63 -22.34 -4.16
N ALA A 90 -11.07 -21.59 -3.15
CA ALA A 90 -10.97 -22.00 -1.77
C ALA A 90 -11.69 -23.34 -1.49
N ARG A 91 -12.89 -23.52 -2.08
CA ARG A 91 -13.64 -24.79 -2.01
C ARG A 91 -12.93 -25.94 -2.73
N ARG A 92 -12.44 -25.70 -3.94
CA ARG A 92 -11.72 -26.71 -4.75
C ARG A 92 -10.41 -27.15 -4.11
N ALA A 93 -9.66 -26.20 -3.55
CA ALA A 93 -8.45 -26.46 -2.79
C ALA A 93 -8.74 -27.14 -1.44
N LYS A 94 -10.02 -27.21 -1.02
CA LYS A 94 -10.44 -27.70 0.31
C LYS A 94 -9.73 -26.92 1.43
N ALA A 95 -9.64 -25.62 1.30
CA ALA A 95 -9.13 -24.77 2.34
C ALA A 95 -10.09 -24.76 3.54
N ASP A 96 -9.54 -24.59 4.74
CA ASP A 96 -10.32 -24.43 5.97
C ASP A 96 -10.53 -22.94 6.31
N ALA A 97 -9.57 -22.09 5.85
CA ALA A 97 -9.57 -20.66 6.12
C ALA A 97 -9.07 -19.86 4.91
N VAL A 98 -9.46 -18.58 4.87
CA VAL A 98 -8.98 -17.60 3.90
C VAL A 98 -8.33 -16.43 4.61
N HIS A 99 -7.07 -16.14 4.27
CA HIS A 99 -6.34 -14.96 4.74
C HIS A 99 -6.29 -13.91 3.62
N PRO A 100 -6.85 -12.71 3.81
CA PRO A 100 -6.93 -11.70 2.75
C PRO A 100 -5.63 -10.87 2.59
N GLY A 101 -4.69 -10.93 3.52
CA GLY A 101 -3.55 -10.01 3.58
C GLY A 101 -3.98 -8.57 3.83
N TYR A 102 -3.50 -7.65 2.98
CA TYR A 102 -3.93 -6.25 2.92
C TYR A 102 -4.16 -5.81 1.47
N GLY A 103 -4.88 -4.69 1.25
CA GLY A 103 -5.31 -4.27 -0.08
C GLY A 103 -6.37 -5.20 -0.67
N PHE A 104 -6.65 -5.07 -1.96
CA PHE A 104 -7.69 -5.82 -2.68
C PHE A 104 -8.99 -5.96 -1.88
N LEU A 105 -9.34 -7.17 -1.46
CA LEU A 105 -10.59 -7.49 -0.75
C LEU A 105 -10.41 -7.60 0.78
N ALA A 106 -9.28 -7.22 1.34
CA ALA A 106 -9.02 -7.35 2.78
C ALA A 106 -10.00 -6.55 3.66
N GLU A 107 -10.50 -5.41 3.16
CA GLU A 107 -11.48 -4.56 3.83
C GLU A 107 -12.88 -4.62 3.16
N ASN A 108 -13.17 -5.74 2.51
CA ASN A 108 -14.45 -5.94 1.82
C ASN A 108 -15.37 -6.85 2.64
N ALA A 109 -16.41 -6.25 3.24
CA ALA A 109 -17.39 -6.98 4.07
C ALA A 109 -18.12 -8.07 3.28
N THR A 110 -18.40 -7.85 1.98
CA THR A 110 -19.09 -8.82 1.12
C THR A 110 -18.21 -10.06 0.88
N PHE A 111 -16.91 -9.87 0.69
CA PHE A 111 -15.98 -11.00 0.53
C PHE A 111 -15.84 -11.79 1.84
N ALA A 112 -15.68 -11.10 2.97
CA ALA A 112 -15.61 -11.75 4.27
C ALA A 112 -16.88 -12.58 4.54
N GLN A 113 -18.07 -12.04 4.23
CA GLN A 113 -19.34 -12.76 4.36
C GLN A 113 -19.41 -13.96 3.41
N ALA A 114 -19.00 -13.81 2.14
CA ALA A 114 -19.00 -14.90 1.17
C ALA A 114 -18.09 -16.07 1.58
N VAL A 115 -16.96 -15.80 2.21
CA VAL A 115 -16.07 -16.81 2.80
C VAL A 115 -16.78 -17.56 3.93
N LEU A 116 -17.43 -16.83 4.85
CA LEU A 116 -18.18 -17.43 5.96
C LEU A 116 -19.38 -18.26 5.46
N ASP A 117 -20.13 -17.76 4.47
CA ASP A 117 -21.27 -18.46 3.87
C ASP A 117 -20.82 -19.75 3.12
N ALA A 118 -19.57 -19.78 2.66
CA ALA A 118 -18.95 -20.97 2.09
C ALA A 118 -18.56 -22.02 3.15
N GLY A 119 -18.77 -21.74 4.45
CA GLY A 119 -18.38 -22.60 5.57
C GLY A 119 -16.89 -22.55 5.90
N LEU A 120 -16.15 -21.54 5.39
CA LEU A 120 -14.73 -21.34 5.61
C LEU A 120 -14.50 -20.34 6.75
N ARG A 121 -13.36 -20.39 7.41
CA ARG A 121 -12.97 -19.37 8.38
C ARG A 121 -12.38 -18.17 7.66
N TRP A 122 -12.76 -16.99 8.12
CA TRP A 122 -12.19 -15.72 7.69
C TRP A 122 -11.07 -15.32 8.66
N VAL A 123 -9.86 -15.06 8.16
CA VAL A 123 -8.74 -14.55 8.98
C VAL A 123 -8.78 -13.03 8.93
N GLY A 124 -9.55 -12.44 9.82
CA GLY A 124 -9.80 -11.02 9.87
C GLY A 124 -11.02 -10.70 10.75
N PRO A 125 -11.44 -9.43 10.79
CA PRO A 125 -12.57 -8.98 11.59
C PRO A 125 -13.91 -9.41 10.98
N LYS A 126 -14.96 -9.38 11.81
CA LYS A 126 -16.33 -9.68 11.40
C LYS A 126 -16.79 -8.77 10.24
N PRO A 127 -17.58 -9.25 9.27
CA PRO A 127 -18.09 -8.43 8.17
C PRO A 127 -18.78 -7.14 8.63
N ALA A 128 -19.52 -7.19 9.74
CA ALA A 128 -20.19 -6.03 10.33
C ALA A 128 -19.20 -4.96 10.81
N ALA A 129 -18.07 -5.38 11.42
CA ALA A 129 -17.02 -4.45 11.85
C ALA A 129 -16.30 -3.82 10.63
N ILE A 130 -16.03 -4.61 9.58
CA ILE A 130 -15.49 -4.08 8.32
C ILE A 130 -16.42 -3.01 7.74
N ALA A 131 -17.72 -3.29 7.64
CA ALA A 131 -18.70 -2.36 7.09
C ALA A 131 -18.83 -1.09 7.94
N ALA A 132 -18.88 -1.23 9.28
CA ALA A 132 -19.03 -0.11 10.19
C ALA A 132 -17.82 0.81 10.21
N MET A 133 -16.59 0.26 10.19
CA MET A 133 -15.36 1.04 10.23
C MET A 133 -14.92 1.54 8.84
N GLY A 134 -15.39 0.92 7.76
CA GLY A 134 -15.18 1.39 6.39
C GLY A 134 -16.06 2.58 5.99
N ASP A 135 -17.18 2.83 6.68
CA ASP A 135 -18.01 4.02 6.51
C ASP A 135 -17.53 5.14 7.45
N LYS A 136 -17.11 6.28 6.90
CA LYS A 136 -16.53 7.38 7.69
C LYS A 136 -17.47 7.92 8.77
N VAL A 137 -18.79 7.98 8.48
CA VAL A 137 -19.78 8.49 9.43
C VAL A 137 -20.02 7.47 10.54
N ALA A 138 -20.13 6.18 10.18
CA ALA A 138 -20.30 5.11 11.15
C ALA A 138 -19.06 4.95 12.03
N ALA A 139 -17.84 4.97 11.45
CA ALA A 139 -16.58 4.91 12.19
C ALA A 139 -16.45 6.06 13.19
N ARG A 140 -16.82 7.29 12.79
CA ARG A 140 -16.83 8.44 13.69
C ARG A 140 -17.79 8.25 14.85
N ARG A 141 -18.99 7.69 14.62
CA ARG A 141 -19.95 7.37 15.68
C ARG A 141 -19.41 6.32 16.65
N VAL A 142 -18.74 5.29 16.13
CA VAL A 142 -18.08 4.27 16.99
C VAL A 142 -17.01 4.92 17.86
N ALA A 143 -16.18 5.80 17.27
CA ALA A 143 -15.16 6.54 18.02
C ALA A 143 -15.77 7.48 19.08
N GLU A 144 -16.89 8.14 18.79
CA GLU A 144 -17.65 8.96 19.76
C GLU A 144 -18.19 8.11 20.92
N GLN A 145 -18.76 6.92 20.64
CA GLN A 145 -19.22 5.98 21.66
C GLN A 145 -18.07 5.50 22.56
N ALA A 146 -16.89 5.29 21.96
CA ALA A 146 -15.65 4.96 22.67
C ALA A 146 -15.03 6.17 23.41
N LYS A 147 -15.61 7.38 23.28
CA LYS A 147 -15.08 8.64 23.83
C LYS A 147 -13.66 8.95 23.35
N ALA A 148 -13.31 8.51 22.15
CA ALA A 148 -12.03 8.82 21.54
C ALA A 148 -11.99 10.31 21.12
N PRO A 149 -10.85 10.97 21.23
CA PRO A 149 -10.69 12.33 20.74
C PRO A 149 -10.94 12.40 19.23
N LEU A 150 -11.79 13.31 18.81
CA LEU A 150 -12.10 13.58 17.40
C LEU A 150 -11.66 14.99 17.04
N VAL A 151 -11.21 15.17 15.79
CA VAL A 151 -11.01 16.53 15.27
C VAL A 151 -12.34 17.27 15.38
N PRO A 152 -12.39 18.46 16.03
CA PRO A 152 -13.61 19.26 16.05
C PRO A 152 -14.16 19.47 14.65
N GLY A 153 -15.44 19.18 14.43
CA GLY A 153 -16.08 19.28 13.13
C GLY A 153 -17.61 19.23 13.25
N THR A 154 -18.29 19.61 12.18
CA THR A 154 -19.75 19.48 12.11
C THR A 154 -20.13 18.11 11.56
N VAL A 155 -21.23 17.56 12.06
CA VAL A 155 -21.83 16.32 11.53
C VAL A 155 -22.80 16.67 10.39
N GLU A 156 -23.40 17.86 10.45
CA GLU A 156 -24.35 18.35 9.46
C GLU A 156 -23.68 19.26 8.44
N SER A 157 -24.23 19.26 7.23
CA SER A 157 -23.80 20.14 6.16
C SER A 157 -23.98 21.61 6.56
N LEU A 158 -23.01 22.45 6.19
CA LEU A 158 -23.05 23.88 6.44
C LEU A 158 -24.21 24.54 5.71
N ALA A 159 -25.07 25.26 6.45
CA ALA A 159 -26.13 26.05 5.87
C ALA A 159 -25.59 27.25 5.04
N GLY A 160 -24.50 27.86 5.50
CA GLY A 160 -23.86 29.01 4.87
C GLY A 160 -22.50 29.34 5.47
N PRO A 161 -21.85 30.42 5.00
CA PRO A 161 -20.54 30.83 5.49
C PRO A 161 -20.56 31.20 6.98
N ASP A 162 -21.64 31.79 7.49
CA ASP A 162 -21.75 32.26 8.89
C ASP A 162 -21.59 31.10 9.88
N ALA A 163 -22.13 29.91 9.56
CA ALA A 163 -21.98 28.71 10.38
C ALA A 163 -20.52 28.21 10.45
N ALA A 164 -19.76 28.35 9.35
CA ALA A 164 -18.34 28.01 9.33
C ALA A 164 -17.50 29.07 10.08
N ILE A 165 -17.86 30.34 9.99
CA ILE A 165 -17.19 31.41 10.73
C ILE A 165 -17.42 31.21 12.24
N GLU A 166 -18.67 30.99 12.68
CA GLU A 166 -18.98 30.70 14.09
C GLU A 166 -18.20 29.47 14.61
N PHE A 167 -18.07 28.44 13.77
CA PHE A 167 -17.27 27.28 14.10
C PHE A 167 -15.78 27.67 14.26
N GLY A 168 -15.22 28.48 13.35
CA GLY A 168 -13.85 28.95 13.39
C GLY A 168 -13.57 29.83 14.63
N ASP A 169 -14.49 30.71 14.99
CA ASP A 169 -14.38 31.53 16.19
C ASP A 169 -14.35 30.71 17.48
N ARG A 170 -15.07 29.56 17.49
CA ARG A 170 -15.14 28.67 18.65
C ARG A 170 -13.97 27.71 18.74
N HIS A 171 -13.49 27.17 17.61
CA HIS A 171 -12.50 26.08 17.56
C HIS A 171 -11.12 26.49 17.04
N GLY A 172 -10.99 27.72 16.54
CA GLY A 172 -9.76 28.26 15.94
C GLY A 172 -9.64 27.93 14.45
N TYR A 173 -8.83 28.72 13.77
CA TYR A 173 -8.39 28.51 12.39
C TYR A 173 -7.01 27.81 12.37
N PRO A 174 -6.62 27.16 11.26
CA PRO A 174 -7.33 27.01 9.99
C PRO A 174 -8.46 25.97 10.02
N LEU A 175 -9.39 26.09 9.04
CA LEU A 175 -10.51 25.15 8.86
C LEU A 175 -10.40 24.43 7.53
N ALA A 176 -10.83 23.17 7.49
CA ALA A 176 -11.03 22.39 6.28
C ALA A 176 -12.53 22.34 5.94
N LEU A 177 -12.91 22.87 4.79
CA LEU A 177 -14.23 22.75 4.20
C LEU A 177 -14.23 21.54 3.28
N LYS A 178 -14.98 20.47 3.63
CA LYS A 178 -14.92 19.17 2.98
C LYS A 178 -16.26 18.78 2.37
N ALA A 179 -16.24 18.22 1.17
CA ALA A 179 -17.43 17.61 0.57
C ALA A 179 -17.88 16.38 1.39
N ALA A 180 -19.19 16.26 1.64
CA ALA A 180 -19.77 15.14 2.38
C ALA A 180 -19.57 13.78 1.66
N PHE A 181 -19.44 13.82 0.32
CA PHE A 181 -19.32 12.66 -0.57
C PHE A 181 -18.03 12.76 -1.37
N GLY A 182 -16.89 12.53 -0.76
CA GLY A 182 -15.60 12.60 -1.43
C GLY A 182 -14.49 11.91 -0.64
N GLY A 183 -13.46 11.47 -1.34
CA GLY A 183 -12.26 10.87 -0.76
C GLY A 183 -10.99 11.42 -1.42
N GLY A 184 -9.82 11.23 -0.80
CA GLY A 184 -8.54 11.60 -1.39
C GLY A 184 -8.30 13.11 -1.54
N GLY A 185 -8.91 13.96 -0.69
CA GLY A 185 -8.69 15.41 -0.71
C GLY A 185 -9.44 16.18 -1.81
N ARG A 186 -10.20 15.53 -2.68
CA ARG A 186 -11.03 16.21 -3.69
C ARG A 186 -12.23 16.89 -3.05
N GLY A 187 -12.46 18.16 -3.39
CA GLY A 187 -13.53 18.96 -2.81
C GLY A 187 -13.23 19.44 -1.38
N MET A 188 -11.95 19.50 -1.00
CA MET A 188 -11.48 20.08 0.24
C MET A 188 -10.84 21.46 -0.01
N LYS A 189 -11.21 22.46 0.80
CA LYS A 189 -10.58 23.78 0.83
C LYS A 189 -10.14 24.12 2.24
N VAL A 190 -8.89 24.54 2.38
CA VAL A 190 -8.39 25.07 3.66
C VAL A 190 -8.59 26.58 3.65
N VAL A 191 -9.18 27.11 4.72
CA VAL A 191 -9.38 28.55 4.96
C VAL A 191 -8.70 28.92 6.27
N ARG A 192 -7.93 30.00 6.24
CA ARG A 192 -7.05 30.40 7.34
C ARG A 192 -7.59 31.55 8.17
N SER A 193 -8.66 32.21 7.69
CA SER A 193 -9.33 33.29 8.39
C SER A 193 -10.82 33.34 8.04
N ALA A 194 -11.58 34.12 8.79
CA ALA A 194 -13.02 34.34 8.56
C ALA A 194 -13.31 34.92 7.17
N GLU A 195 -12.43 35.81 6.68
CA GLU A 195 -12.56 36.48 5.38
C GLU A 195 -12.49 35.48 4.21
N GLU A 196 -11.73 34.38 4.37
CA GLU A 196 -11.56 33.35 3.34
C GLU A 196 -12.73 32.38 3.26
N VAL A 197 -13.56 32.26 4.31
CA VAL A 197 -14.60 31.24 4.43
C VAL A 197 -15.61 31.30 3.30
N ALA A 198 -16.12 32.50 2.96
CA ALA A 198 -17.17 32.64 1.94
C ALA A 198 -16.66 32.14 0.56
N GLY A 199 -15.47 32.60 0.14
CA GLY A 199 -14.85 32.17 -1.13
C GLY A 199 -14.47 30.71 -1.15
N GLY A 200 -13.92 30.20 -0.03
CA GLY A 200 -13.57 28.78 0.15
C GLY A 200 -14.80 27.87 0.07
N LEU A 201 -15.89 28.22 0.72
CA LEU A 201 -17.14 27.47 0.72
C LEU A 201 -17.78 27.40 -0.68
N GLU A 202 -17.81 28.53 -1.39
CA GLU A 202 -18.33 28.57 -2.77
C GLU A 202 -17.49 27.69 -3.70
N SER A 203 -16.16 27.78 -3.58
CA SER A 203 -15.23 26.95 -4.35
C SER A 203 -15.43 25.46 -4.06
N ALA A 204 -15.50 25.07 -2.77
CA ALA A 204 -15.72 23.68 -2.35
C ALA A 204 -17.06 23.14 -2.86
N ARG A 205 -18.15 23.92 -2.78
CA ARG A 205 -19.47 23.55 -3.30
C ARG A 205 -19.45 23.34 -4.81
N ARG A 206 -18.81 24.25 -5.56
CA ARG A 206 -18.70 24.15 -7.02
C ARG A 206 -17.95 22.89 -7.44
N GLU A 207 -16.81 22.61 -6.79
CA GLU A 207 -16.01 21.41 -7.07
C GLU A 207 -16.75 20.13 -6.69
N SER A 208 -17.42 20.11 -5.53
CA SER A 208 -18.21 18.97 -5.08
C SER A 208 -19.37 18.68 -6.04
N ARG A 209 -20.07 19.71 -6.51
CA ARG A 209 -21.15 19.56 -7.48
C ARG A 209 -20.66 19.04 -8.83
N ALA A 210 -19.50 19.52 -9.28
CA ALA A 210 -18.90 19.05 -10.54
C ALA A 210 -18.41 17.60 -10.46
N ALA A 211 -17.82 17.20 -9.32
CA ALA A 211 -17.22 15.87 -9.15
C ALA A 211 -18.25 14.80 -8.72
N PHE A 212 -19.23 15.15 -7.88
CA PHE A 212 -20.10 14.20 -7.19
C PHE A 212 -21.60 14.46 -7.42
N GLY A 213 -21.98 15.52 -8.17
CA GLY A 213 -23.37 15.92 -8.40
C GLY A 213 -24.08 16.51 -7.16
N ARG A 214 -23.39 16.71 -6.05
CA ARG A 214 -23.89 17.17 -4.74
C ARG A 214 -22.99 18.25 -4.18
N ASP A 215 -23.55 19.13 -3.35
CA ASP A 215 -22.85 20.33 -2.85
C ASP A 215 -22.84 20.47 -1.31
N GLU A 216 -23.17 19.40 -0.60
CA GLU A 216 -23.12 19.38 0.86
C GLU A 216 -21.68 19.43 1.34
N ILE A 217 -21.35 20.48 2.09
CA ILE A 217 -20.04 20.73 2.68
C ILE A 217 -20.18 20.74 4.19
N TYR A 218 -19.26 20.11 4.90
CA TYR A 218 -19.09 20.23 6.34
C TYR A 218 -17.72 20.87 6.66
N VAL A 219 -17.54 21.34 7.90
CA VAL A 219 -16.32 21.97 8.37
C VAL A 219 -15.66 21.16 9.46
N GLU A 220 -14.33 21.06 9.41
CA GLU A 220 -13.50 20.54 10.48
C GLU A 220 -12.33 21.48 10.74
N ARG A 221 -11.78 21.44 11.96
CA ARG A 221 -10.50 22.08 12.23
C ARG A 221 -9.43 21.44 11.34
N TYR A 222 -8.60 22.25 10.69
CA TYR A 222 -7.47 21.75 9.91
C TYR A 222 -6.20 21.75 10.77
N LEU A 223 -5.40 20.70 10.63
CA LEU A 223 -4.10 20.58 11.28
C LEU A 223 -3.01 20.79 10.21
N ASP A 224 -2.18 21.82 10.37
CA ASP A 224 -1.22 22.22 9.34
C ASP A 224 -0.13 21.19 9.07
N ALA A 225 0.45 20.62 10.10
CA ALA A 225 1.56 19.66 9.99
C ALA A 225 1.46 18.58 11.08
N PRO A 226 0.36 17.80 11.11
CA PRO A 226 0.21 16.76 12.11
C PRO A 226 1.19 15.61 11.84
N ARG A 227 1.46 14.84 12.87
CA ARG A 227 2.06 13.52 12.71
C ARG A 227 0.96 12.48 12.53
N HIS A 228 1.25 11.48 11.73
CA HIS A 228 0.40 10.30 11.55
C HIS A 228 0.91 9.21 12.48
N VAL A 229 0.26 9.06 13.62
CA VAL A 229 0.59 8.02 14.62
C VAL A 229 -0.54 7.02 14.68
N GLU A 230 -0.21 5.75 14.67
CA GLU A 230 -1.20 4.68 14.62
C GLU A 230 -0.97 3.62 15.70
N ALA A 231 -2.05 3.01 16.19
CA ALA A 231 -2.03 2.00 17.22
C ALA A 231 -2.31 0.61 16.65
N GLN A 232 -1.39 -0.33 16.85
CA GLN A 232 -1.63 -1.74 16.54
C GLN A 232 -2.47 -2.37 17.65
N VAL A 233 -3.62 -2.94 17.29
CA VAL A 233 -4.43 -3.75 18.19
C VAL A 233 -4.57 -5.18 17.68
N LEU A 234 -4.80 -6.08 18.63
CA LEU A 234 -5.22 -7.46 18.37
C LEU A 234 -6.40 -7.77 19.28
N ALA A 235 -7.46 -8.33 18.72
CA ALA A 235 -8.69 -8.67 19.43
C ALA A 235 -9.06 -10.15 19.21
N ASP A 236 -9.58 -10.82 20.25
CA ASP A 236 -9.93 -12.24 20.16
C ASP A 236 -11.39 -12.51 19.79
N GLY A 237 -12.19 -11.46 19.60
CA GLY A 237 -13.63 -11.56 19.35
C GLY A 237 -14.47 -11.97 20.55
N ARG A 238 -13.86 -12.14 21.73
CA ARG A 238 -14.53 -12.47 23.02
C ARG A 238 -14.54 -11.29 23.99
N GLY A 239 -14.02 -10.15 23.54
CA GLY A 239 -13.93 -8.90 24.31
C GLY A 239 -12.54 -8.56 24.80
N GLU A 240 -11.56 -9.46 24.66
CA GLU A 240 -10.17 -9.17 24.93
C GLU A 240 -9.59 -8.39 23.76
N VAL A 241 -8.97 -7.26 24.06
CA VAL A 241 -8.28 -6.39 23.08
C VAL A 241 -6.99 -5.90 23.71
N VAL A 242 -5.88 -6.17 23.05
CA VAL A 242 -4.54 -5.74 23.48
C VAL A 242 -3.97 -4.68 22.55
N PHE A 243 -3.26 -3.71 23.11
CA PHE A 243 -2.46 -2.72 22.39
C PHE A 243 -1.03 -3.21 22.28
N LEU A 244 -0.51 -3.32 21.07
CA LEU A 244 0.81 -3.90 20.78
C LEU A 244 1.88 -2.85 20.42
N GLY A 245 1.59 -1.59 20.73
CA GLY A 245 2.47 -0.45 20.46
C GLY A 245 1.96 0.42 19.31
N GLU A 246 2.57 1.60 19.21
CA GLU A 246 2.28 2.57 18.18
C GLU A 246 3.40 2.62 17.13
N ARG A 247 3.04 3.14 15.95
CA ARG A 247 3.93 3.46 14.84
C ARG A 247 3.79 4.92 14.47
N ASP A 248 4.87 5.51 13.99
CA ASP A 248 4.84 6.78 13.26
C ASP A 248 4.92 6.51 11.75
N CYS A 249 3.95 7.03 11.03
CA CYS A 249 3.83 6.90 9.57
C CYS A 249 3.78 8.28 8.90
N SER A 250 4.37 9.29 9.52
CA SER A 250 4.29 10.67 9.06
C SER A 250 5.09 10.92 7.78
N LEU A 251 6.16 10.16 7.54
CA LEU A 251 6.94 10.34 6.31
C LEU A 251 6.21 9.70 5.13
N GLN A 252 5.38 10.49 4.49
CA GLN A 252 4.48 10.09 3.41
C GLN A 252 4.48 11.12 2.29
N ARG A 253 4.05 10.72 1.11
CA ARG A 253 3.85 11.59 -0.04
C ARG A 253 2.46 11.35 -0.62
N ARG A 254 1.67 12.42 -0.79
CA ARG A 254 0.29 12.34 -1.27
C ARG A 254 -0.54 11.27 -0.55
N HIS A 255 -0.40 11.22 0.78
CA HIS A 255 -1.02 10.22 1.67
C HIS A 255 -0.55 8.76 1.46
N GLN A 256 0.52 8.53 0.69
CA GLN A 256 1.19 7.23 0.62
C GLN A 256 2.36 7.21 1.59
N LYS A 257 2.31 6.31 2.57
CA LYS A 257 3.39 6.08 3.52
C LYS A 257 4.63 5.58 2.79
N LEU A 258 5.80 6.13 3.11
CA LEU A 258 7.09 5.78 2.50
C LEU A 258 8.09 5.22 3.51
N VAL A 259 8.06 5.77 4.73
CA VAL A 259 8.89 5.34 5.86
C VAL A 259 8.00 5.26 7.10
N GLU A 260 8.10 4.16 7.80
CA GLU A 260 7.38 3.89 9.04
C GLU A 260 8.36 3.48 10.13
N GLU A 261 8.09 3.88 11.37
CA GLU A 261 8.95 3.54 12.50
C GLU A 261 8.17 3.23 13.78
N ALA A 262 8.74 2.39 14.63
CA ALA A 262 8.21 2.05 15.94
C ALA A 262 9.36 1.96 16.98
N PRO A 263 9.13 2.48 18.20
CA PRO A 263 8.04 3.36 18.62
C PRO A 263 8.08 4.73 17.95
N ALA A 264 6.97 5.49 18.02
CA ALA A 264 6.92 6.86 17.49
C ALA A 264 7.94 7.76 18.22
N PRO A 265 8.90 8.41 17.51
CA PRO A 265 9.94 9.20 18.15
C PRO A 265 9.38 10.41 18.90
N GLY A 266 9.88 10.65 20.11
CA GLY A 266 9.51 11.82 20.91
C GLY A 266 8.03 11.88 21.33
N LEU A 267 7.27 10.79 21.22
CA LEU A 267 5.88 10.74 21.71
C LEU A 267 5.90 10.61 23.24
N PRO A 268 5.28 11.55 24.01
CA PRO A 268 5.20 11.46 25.46
C PRO A 268 4.48 10.19 25.93
N GLU A 269 4.94 9.61 27.05
CA GLU A 269 4.38 8.35 27.57
C GLU A 269 2.90 8.45 27.94
N GLU A 270 2.48 9.61 28.46
CA GLU A 270 1.07 9.87 28.76
C GLU A 270 0.21 9.87 27.50
N VAL A 271 0.72 10.41 26.38
CA VAL A 271 0.04 10.40 25.08
C VAL A 271 -0.01 8.97 24.55
N ARG A 272 1.09 8.21 24.60
CA ARG A 272 1.15 6.81 24.18
C ARG A 272 0.12 5.96 24.91
N THR A 273 0.07 6.09 26.25
CA THR A 273 -0.89 5.37 27.10
C THR A 273 -2.32 5.74 26.74
N ALA A 274 -2.62 7.03 26.60
CA ALA A 274 -3.95 7.51 26.27
C ALA A 274 -4.39 7.07 24.85
N LEU A 275 -3.47 7.09 23.89
CA LEU A 275 -3.70 6.65 22.52
C LEU A 275 -3.98 5.13 22.47
N GLY A 276 -3.16 4.32 23.14
CA GLY A 276 -3.37 2.88 23.22
C GLY A 276 -4.70 2.52 23.88
N LYS A 277 -5.07 3.24 24.96
CA LYS A 277 -6.38 3.08 25.60
C LYS A 277 -7.53 3.42 24.65
N ALA A 278 -7.45 4.56 23.97
CA ALA A 278 -8.47 4.97 23.00
C ALA A 278 -8.62 3.96 21.87
N ALA A 279 -7.51 3.42 21.36
CA ALA A 279 -7.51 2.39 20.33
C ALA A 279 -8.22 1.10 20.78
N CYS A 280 -7.90 0.62 21.98
CA CYS A 280 -8.60 -0.56 22.55
C CYS A 280 -10.10 -0.30 22.77
N ASP A 281 -10.47 0.89 23.23
CA ASP A 281 -11.87 1.24 23.47
C ASP A 281 -12.66 1.34 22.16
N ILE A 282 -12.05 1.88 21.07
CA ILE A 282 -12.65 1.89 19.72
C ILE A 282 -12.84 0.46 19.21
N ALA A 283 -11.81 -0.39 19.32
CA ALA A 283 -11.89 -1.78 18.87
C ALA A 283 -12.99 -2.57 19.60
N ARG A 284 -13.14 -2.38 20.93
CA ARG A 284 -14.24 -2.97 21.70
C ARG A 284 -15.61 -2.45 21.26
N ALA A 285 -15.73 -1.13 21.04
CA ALA A 285 -16.99 -0.53 20.58
C ALA A 285 -17.39 -0.99 19.16
N ALA A 286 -16.41 -1.35 18.33
CA ALA A 286 -16.61 -1.92 17.00
C ALA A 286 -16.91 -3.43 17.00
N ASP A 287 -16.96 -4.11 18.15
CA ASP A 287 -16.99 -5.59 18.26
C ASP A 287 -15.93 -6.25 17.38
N TYR A 288 -14.71 -5.70 17.45
CA TYR A 288 -13.60 -6.05 16.57
C TYR A 288 -13.00 -7.41 16.91
N GLU A 289 -12.52 -8.10 15.90
CA GLU A 289 -11.80 -9.37 16.01
C GLU A 289 -10.57 -9.36 15.11
N ASN A 290 -9.51 -10.04 15.49
CA ASN A 290 -8.24 -10.17 14.78
C ASN A 290 -7.39 -8.90 14.84
N ALA A 291 -6.35 -8.81 13.98
CA ALA A 291 -5.46 -7.65 13.93
C ALA A 291 -6.11 -6.46 13.23
N GLY A 292 -5.95 -5.28 13.80
CA GLY A 292 -6.41 -4.03 13.24
C GLY A 292 -5.53 -2.87 13.67
N THR A 293 -5.67 -1.74 12.98
CA THR A 293 -4.90 -0.53 13.28
C THR A 293 -5.81 0.67 13.35
N ILE A 294 -5.70 1.43 14.43
CA ILE A 294 -6.40 2.69 14.60
C ILE A 294 -5.43 3.83 14.32
N GLU A 295 -5.74 4.64 13.32
CA GLU A 295 -4.93 5.77 12.89
C GLU A 295 -5.37 7.06 13.59
N PHE A 296 -4.39 7.87 14.01
CA PHE A 296 -4.58 9.14 14.67
C PHE A 296 -3.73 10.24 14.04
N LEU A 297 -4.27 11.45 14.03
CA LEU A 297 -3.47 12.65 13.79
C LEU A 297 -2.99 13.19 15.14
N TYR A 298 -1.68 13.27 15.33
CA TYR A 298 -1.05 13.81 16.52
C TYR A 298 -0.52 15.23 16.26
N GLU A 299 -0.86 16.17 17.12
CA GLU A 299 -0.42 17.57 17.08
C GLU A 299 0.65 17.81 18.16
N PRO A 300 1.95 17.85 17.80
CA PRO A 300 3.02 17.93 18.80
C PRO A 300 2.95 19.19 19.67
N ALA A 301 2.55 20.33 19.10
CA ALA A 301 2.48 21.61 19.82
C ALA A 301 1.48 21.60 20.99
N THR A 302 0.39 20.86 20.88
CA THR A 302 -0.64 20.75 21.92
C THR A 302 -0.64 19.41 22.63
N GLN A 303 0.17 18.47 22.19
CA GLN A 303 0.22 17.06 22.65
C GLN A 303 -1.15 16.37 22.57
N LYS A 304 -2.01 16.80 21.63
CA LYS A 304 -3.32 16.20 21.40
C LYS A 304 -3.27 15.25 20.21
N PHE A 305 -4.06 14.20 20.28
CA PHE A 305 -4.28 13.28 19.17
C PHE A 305 -5.76 13.16 18.86
N TYR A 306 -6.08 12.82 17.63
CA TYR A 306 -7.45 12.75 17.14
C TYR A 306 -7.62 11.52 16.25
N PHE A 307 -8.69 10.76 16.47
CA PHE A 307 -9.04 9.63 15.61
C PHE A 307 -9.19 10.07 14.16
N LEU A 308 -8.55 9.35 13.25
CA LEU A 308 -8.66 9.53 11.82
C LEU A 308 -9.53 8.45 11.19
N GLU A 309 -9.08 7.20 11.28
CA GLU A 309 -9.78 6.04 10.75
C GLU A 309 -9.29 4.74 11.41
N MET A 310 -9.97 3.62 11.09
CA MET A 310 -9.52 2.29 11.48
C MET A 310 -9.34 1.44 10.23
N ASN A 311 -8.15 0.89 10.06
CA ASN A 311 -7.88 -0.12 9.05
C ASN A 311 -8.21 -1.51 9.62
N THR A 312 -9.23 -2.14 9.02
CA THR A 312 -9.81 -3.41 9.48
C THR A 312 -9.05 -4.63 8.92
N ARG A 313 -7.73 -4.55 8.96
CA ARG A 313 -6.79 -5.54 8.39
C ARG A 313 -5.40 -5.39 9.00
N LEU A 314 -4.52 -6.32 8.65
CA LEU A 314 -3.09 -6.15 8.86
C LEU A 314 -2.57 -4.98 8.00
N GLN A 315 -1.67 -4.17 8.54
CA GLN A 315 -1.02 -3.06 7.82
C GLN A 315 0.26 -3.52 7.09
N VAL A 316 0.67 -2.77 6.06
CA VAL A 316 1.95 -2.99 5.35
C VAL A 316 3.10 -2.96 6.35
N GLU A 317 3.11 -1.97 7.22
CA GLU A 317 4.12 -1.61 8.21
C GLU A 317 4.09 -2.41 9.52
N HIS A 318 3.32 -3.52 9.57
CA HIS A 318 3.30 -4.39 10.76
C HIS A 318 4.67 -4.91 11.20
N PRO A 319 5.67 -5.09 10.32
CA PRO A 319 6.97 -5.61 10.70
C PRO A 319 7.73 -4.77 11.72
N VAL A 320 7.56 -3.43 11.76
CA VAL A 320 8.24 -2.61 12.78
C VAL A 320 7.68 -2.89 14.17
N THR A 321 6.38 -3.16 14.30
CA THR A 321 5.78 -3.61 15.56
C THR A 321 6.27 -5.01 15.92
N GLU A 322 6.32 -5.94 14.98
CA GLU A 322 6.80 -7.31 15.22
C GLU A 322 8.22 -7.31 15.79
N LEU A 323 9.13 -6.53 15.19
CA LEU A 323 10.53 -6.48 15.62
C LEU A 323 10.71 -5.81 16.97
N THR A 324 9.93 -4.78 17.31
CA THR A 324 10.03 -4.10 18.60
C THR A 324 9.29 -4.82 19.72
N ALA A 325 8.17 -5.46 19.41
CA ALA A 325 7.36 -6.22 20.37
C ALA A 325 7.85 -7.66 20.58
N GLY A 326 8.63 -8.20 19.64
CA GLY A 326 9.09 -9.59 19.66
C GLY A 326 7.97 -10.60 19.41
N ILE A 327 7.01 -10.27 18.56
CA ILE A 327 5.83 -11.10 18.24
C ILE A 327 5.73 -11.35 16.74
N ASP A 328 4.92 -12.32 16.35
CA ASP A 328 4.50 -12.54 14.95
C ASP A 328 3.00 -12.31 14.85
N LEU A 329 2.61 -11.19 14.19
CA LEU A 329 1.22 -10.78 14.04
C LEU A 329 0.44 -11.71 13.12
N VAL A 330 1.06 -12.27 12.09
CA VAL A 330 0.38 -13.20 11.17
C VAL A 330 0.12 -14.53 11.86
N HIS A 331 1.06 -15.02 12.68
CA HIS A 331 0.81 -16.17 13.54
C HIS A 331 -0.35 -15.90 14.51
N ALA A 332 -0.36 -14.71 15.13
CA ALA A 332 -1.45 -14.31 16.03
C ALA A 332 -2.80 -14.27 15.30
N GLN A 333 -2.86 -13.70 14.09
CA GLN A 333 -4.08 -13.68 13.28
C GLN A 333 -4.62 -15.09 12.99
N LEU A 334 -3.75 -16.00 12.58
CA LEU A 334 -4.11 -17.39 12.28
C LEU A 334 -4.61 -18.13 13.52
N ARG A 335 -3.98 -17.93 14.69
CA ARG A 335 -4.39 -18.52 15.97
C ARG A 335 -5.73 -17.97 16.45
N VAL A 336 -5.94 -16.66 16.38
CA VAL A 336 -7.24 -16.05 16.72
C VAL A 336 -8.34 -16.62 15.83
N ALA A 337 -8.12 -16.70 14.51
CA ALA A 337 -9.07 -17.28 13.58
C ALA A 337 -9.31 -18.79 13.82
N ALA A 338 -8.32 -19.51 14.35
CA ALA A 338 -8.48 -20.89 14.80
C ALA A 338 -9.28 -21.01 16.12
N GLY A 339 -9.54 -19.90 16.82
CA GLY A 339 -10.27 -19.86 18.09
C GLY A 339 -9.38 -20.06 19.32
N GLU A 340 -8.04 -19.95 19.18
CA GLU A 340 -7.09 -20.12 20.30
C GLU A 340 -7.06 -18.92 21.27
N GLY A 341 -7.57 -17.73 20.83
CA GLY A 341 -7.49 -16.49 21.59
C GLY A 341 -6.14 -15.79 21.50
N ILE A 342 -5.97 -14.73 22.29
CA ILE A 342 -4.74 -13.95 22.36
C ILE A 342 -3.79 -14.63 23.36
N PRO A 343 -2.50 -14.85 23.02
CA PRO A 343 -1.53 -15.35 23.99
C PRO A 343 -1.37 -14.39 25.17
N ALA A 344 -1.45 -14.87 26.43
CA ALA A 344 -1.32 -14.05 27.63
C ALA A 344 -0.02 -13.22 27.68
N ALA A 345 1.04 -13.65 27.00
CA ALA A 345 2.27 -12.89 26.88
C ALA A 345 2.10 -11.55 26.14
N TYR A 346 1.01 -11.37 25.38
CA TYR A 346 0.75 -10.14 24.62
C TYR A 346 0.14 -9.02 25.48
N ASP A 347 -0.38 -9.34 26.68
CA ASP A 347 -0.93 -8.35 27.61
C ASP A 347 0.14 -7.40 28.17
N THR A 348 1.40 -7.84 28.16
CA THR A 348 2.54 -7.13 28.76
C THR A 348 3.65 -6.84 27.74
N VAL A 349 3.28 -6.67 26.49
CA VAL A 349 4.27 -6.33 25.44
C VAL A 349 4.87 -4.94 25.74
N VAL A 350 6.19 -4.91 25.83
CA VAL A 350 6.98 -3.68 25.94
C VAL A 350 7.89 -3.60 24.74
N ALA A 351 7.82 -2.49 24.01
CA ALA A 351 8.68 -2.26 22.87
C ALA A 351 10.17 -2.27 23.30
N ARG A 352 11.00 -2.99 22.57
CA ARG A 352 12.45 -3.09 22.77
C ARG A 352 13.19 -2.56 21.56
N GLY A 353 14.08 -1.59 21.80
CA GLY A 353 14.82 -0.95 20.73
C GLY A 353 13.92 -0.10 19.83
N HIS A 354 14.31 0.01 18.58
CA HIS A 354 13.62 0.80 17.55
C HIS A 354 13.71 0.10 16.21
N ALA A 355 12.62 0.13 15.43
CA ALA A 355 12.59 -0.41 14.09
C ALA A 355 12.13 0.66 13.10
N ILE A 356 12.75 0.67 11.93
CA ILE A 356 12.40 1.53 10.79
C ILE A 356 12.13 0.63 9.59
N GLU A 357 11.03 0.86 8.91
CA GLU A 357 10.67 0.22 7.64
C GLU A 357 10.71 1.25 6.52
N VAL A 358 11.14 0.83 5.34
CA VAL A 358 11.03 1.61 4.10
C VAL A 358 10.42 0.75 3.01
N ARG A 359 9.55 1.37 2.20
CA ARG A 359 8.89 0.69 1.07
C ARG A 359 9.74 0.80 -0.18
N ILE A 360 10.24 -0.33 -0.66
CA ILE A 360 11.00 -0.41 -1.91
C ILE A 360 10.01 -0.60 -3.05
N ASN A 361 9.67 0.50 -3.71
CA ASN A 361 8.73 0.53 -4.83
C ASN A 361 9.48 0.62 -6.16
N ALA A 362 8.91 0.03 -7.22
CA ALA A 362 9.32 0.26 -8.60
C ALA A 362 8.81 1.63 -9.07
N GLU A 363 9.45 2.68 -8.60
CA GLU A 363 9.14 4.08 -8.86
C GLU A 363 10.42 4.88 -9.04
N ASP A 364 10.38 5.92 -9.86
CA ASP A 364 11.51 6.82 -10.10
C ASP A 364 11.35 8.12 -9.30
N PRO A 365 12.02 8.29 -8.15
CA PRO A 365 11.92 9.51 -7.35
C PRO A 365 12.38 10.77 -8.08
N GLY A 366 13.40 10.68 -8.97
CA GLY A 366 13.86 11.79 -9.77
C GLY A 366 12.86 12.21 -10.84
N ALA A 367 12.01 11.29 -11.29
CA ALA A 367 10.87 11.56 -12.18
C ALA A 367 9.55 11.72 -11.41
N ARG A 368 9.58 12.36 -10.23
CA ARG A 368 8.40 12.61 -9.38
C ARG A 368 7.67 11.34 -8.93
N PHE A 369 8.42 10.28 -8.63
CA PHE A 369 7.89 8.97 -8.22
C PHE A 369 6.98 8.33 -9.28
N MET A 370 7.31 8.53 -10.56
CA MET A 370 6.60 7.85 -11.65
C MET A 370 6.76 6.33 -11.50
N PRO A 371 5.67 5.55 -11.58
CA PRO A 371 5.74 4.10 -11.61
C PRO A 371 6.62 3.60 -12.74
N ALA A 372 7.39 2.56 -12.47
CA ALA A 372 8.39 2.01 -13.40
C ALA A 372 8.25 0.49 -13.56
N PRO A 373 7.15 0.00 -14.17
CA PRO A 373 7.00 -1.42 -14.46
C PRO A 373 8.10 -1.88 -15.42
N GLY A 374 8.50 -3.15 -15.30
CA GLY A 374 9.55 -3.70 -16.16
C GLY A 374 10.25 -4.92 -15.56
N PRO A 375 11.21 -5.51 -16.29
CA PRO A 375 11.93 -6.70 -15.84
C PRO A 375 12.97 -6.36 -14.76
N ILE A 376 12.98 -7.13 -13.67
CA ILE A 376 14.05 -7.12 -12.68
C ILE A 376 15.17 -8.03 -13.17
N THR A 377 16.30 -7.45 -13.58
CA THR A 377 17.44 -8.19 -14.15
C THR A 377 18.44 -8.61 -13.08
N GLY A 378 18.52 -7.88 -11.96
CA GLY A 378 19.34 -8.20 -10.80
C GLY A 378 18.60 -7.97 -9.50
N TRP A 379 18.84 -8.85 -8.50
CA TRP A 379 18.25 -8.76 -7.17
C TRP A 379 19.22 -9.30 -6.13
N ARG A 380 19.67 -8.46 -5.21
CA ARG A 380 20.50 -8.86 -4.07
C ARG A 380 20.08 -8.13 -2.82
N GLU A 381 19.50 -8.85 -1.88
CA GLU A 381 19.04 -8.32 -0.60
C GLU A 381 20.20 -8.02 0.34
N PRO A 382 20.07 -6.97 1.19
CA PRO A 382 21.01 -6.72 2.30
C PRO A 382 20.80 -7.75 3.41
N GLY A 383 21.80 -7.90 4.27
CA GLY A 383 21.75 -8.84 5.37
C GLY A 383 22.39 -8.34 6.66
N GLY A 384 22.59 -9.26 7.60
CA GLY A 384 23.21 -9.00 8.89
C GLY A 384 22.23 -8.78 10.04
N PRO A 385 22.72 -8.65 11.29
CA PRO A 385 21.87 -8.55 12.47
C PRO A 385 20.90 -7.37 12.41
N GLY A 386 19.62 -7.64 12.72
CA GLY A 386 18.56 -6.64 12.73
C GLY A 386 18.16 -6.08 11.37
N VAL A 387 18.45 -6.81 10.27
CA VAL A 387 17.95 -6.52 8.92
C VAL A 387 16.96 -7.60 8.51
N ARG A 388 15.78 -7.19 8.07
CA ARG A 388 14.73 -8.04 7.52
C ARG A 388 14.28 -7.49 6.17
N VAL A 389 14.08 -8.37 5.21
CA VAL A 389 13.49 -8.05 3.91
C VAL A 389 12.26 -8.93 3.70
N ASP A 390 11.11 -8.29 3.50
CA ASP A 390 9.88 -8.95 3.07
C ASP A 390 9.70 -8.65 1.58
N ALA A 391 10.09 -9.57 0.71
CA ALA A 391 10.08 -9.41 -0.75
C ALA A 391 8.97 -10.22 -1.41
N GLY A 392 8.35 -9.63 -2.44
CA GLY A 392 7.38 -10.30 -3.32
C GLY A 392 7.94 -10.67 -4.69
N VAL A 393 9.19 -10.31 -4.96
CA VAL A 393 9.83 -10.42 -6.27
C VAL A 393 11.25 -11.00 -6.16
N ARG A 394 11.82 -11.35 -7.29
CA ARG A 394 13.20 -11.82 -7.44
C ARG A 394 13.75 -11.46 -8.83
N ALA A 395 15.04 -11.69 -9.06
CA ALA A 395 15.61 -11.56 -10.40
C ALA A 395 14.88 -12.46 -11.42
N GLY A 396 14.61 -11.93 -12.59
CA GLY A 396 13.86 -12.58 -13.67
C GLY A 396 12.34 -12.34 -13.63
N PHE A 397 11.79 -11.74 -12.55
CA PHE A 397 10.39 -11.33 -12.51
C PHE A 397 10.17 -10.03 -13.27
N THR A 398 9.03 -9.90 -13.95
CA THR A 398 8.63 -8.65 -14.59
C THR A 398 7.55 -7.98 -13.72
N VAL A 399 7.84 -6.77 -13.23
CA VAL A 399 6.88 -5.97 -12.46
C VAL A 399 5.71 -5.60 -13.38
N PRO A 400 4.50 -6.11 -13.10
CA PRO A 400 3.34 -5.83 -13.92
C PRO A 400 2.81 -4.40 -13.65
N GLN A 401 2.17 -3.83 -14.65
CA GLN A 401 1.54 -2.51 -14.54
C GLN A 401 0.13 -2.56 -13.92
N ASP A 402 -0.44 -3.75 -13.81
CA ASP A 402 -1.83 -3.97 -13.36
C ASP A 402 -1.99 -3.84 -11.84
N TYR A 403 -0.89 -3.84 -11.09
CA TYR A 403 -0.88 -3.84 -9.62
C TYR A 403 -0.06 -2.68 -9.07
N ASP A 404 0.04 -2.60 -7.74
CA ASP A 404 0.90 -1.60 -7.08
C ASP A 404 2.39 -1.81 -7.38
N SER A 405 3.19 -0.78 -7.09
CA SER A 405 4.63 -0.73 -7.36
C SER A 405 5.49 -1.40 -6.29
N LEU A 406 4.91 -1.88 -5.18
CA LEU A 406 5.66 -2.42 -4.05
C LEU A 406 6.38 -3.73 -4.40
N LEU A 407 7.71 -3.70 -4.34
CA LEU A 407 8.58 -4.85 -4.58
C LEU A 407 8.93 -5.58 -3.29
N ALA A 408 9.30 -4.81 -2.27
CA ALA A 408 9.71 -5.30 -0.96
C ALA A 408 9.57 -4.23 0.11
N LYS A 409 9.62 -4.68 1.35
CA LYS A 409 9.85 -3.85 2.54
C LYS A 409 11.23 -4.17 3.09
N LEU A 410 12.01 -3.14 3.38
CA LEU A 410 13.27 -3.27 4.09
C LEU A 410 13.07 -2.74 5.51
N ILE A 411 13.29 -3.59 6.51
CA ILE A 411 13.08 -3.27 7.90
C ILE A 411 14.41 -3.40 8.65
N CYS A 412 14.79 -2.38 9.40
CA CYS A 412 16.00 -2.39 10.23
C CYS A 412 15.67 -2.10 11.68
N TRP A 413 16.08 -3.01 12.56
CA TRP A 413 15.96 -2.87 14.00
C TRP A 413 17.30 -2.48 14.62
N GLY A 414 17.28 -1.67 15.68
CA GLY A 414 18.42 -1.29 16.51
C GLY A 414 18.05 -1.20 17.99
N GLU A 415 19.04 -1.16 18.87
CA GLU A 415 18.84 -0.95 20.30
C GLU A 415 18.25 0.44 20.58
N ASP A 416 18.52 1.38 19.69
CA ASP A 416 17.96 2.73 19.67
C ASP A 416 17.66 3.16 18.22
N ARG A 417 17.00 4.32 18.08
CA ARG A 417 16.59 4.87 16.79
C ARG A 417 17.77 5.20 15.88
N ASP A 418 18.86 5.73 16.43
CA ASP A 418 20.02 6.10 15.62
C ASP A 418 20.76 4.86 15.09
N GLN A 419 20.84 3.79 15.88
CA GLN A 419 21.38 2.51 15.42
C GLN A 419 20.49 1.90 14.33
N ALA A 420 19.15 1.92 14.47
CA ALA A 420 18.22 1.46 13.44
C ALA A 420 18.41 2.25 12.14
N ARG A 421 18.49 3.59 12.23
CA ARG A 421 18.71 4.48 11.09
C ARG A 421 20.05 4.24 10.39
N ARG A 422 21.17 4.13 11.14
CA ARG A 422 22.47 3.81 10.55
C ARG A 422 22.48 2.44 9.89
N ARG A 423 21.78 1.47 10.48
CA ARG A 423 21.62 0.13 9.90
C ARG A 423 20.80 0.18 8.60
N MET A 424 19.76 1.01 8.58
CA MET A 424 18.96 1.25 7.38
C MET A 424 19.81 1.84 6.25
N LEU A 425 20.62 2.86 6.51
CA LEU A 425 21.54 3.44 5.53
C LEU A 425 22.48 2.39 4.94
N ARG A 426 23.13 1.59 5.78
CA ARG A 426 24.01 0.50 5.31
C ARG A 426 23.23 -0.52 4.48
N ALA A 427 22.04 -0.91 4.91
CA ALA A 427 21.22 -1.89 4.21
C ALA A 427 20.75 -1.35 2.84
N LEU A 428 20.39 -0.07 2.74
CA LEU A 428 20.06 0.60 1.48
C LEU A 428 21.25 0.65 0.52
N ASP A 429 22.49 0.81 1.04
CA ASP A 429 23.71 0.78 0.23
C ASP A 429 24.03 -0.61 -0.31
N GLU A 430 23.67 -1.66 0.41
CA GLU A 430 23.88 -3.05 0.03
C GLU A 430 22.77 -3.60 -0.88
N PHE A 431 21.57 -3.01 -0.86
CA PHE A 431 20.44 -3.48 -1.63
C PHE A 431 20.64 -3.16 -3.12
N GLN A 432 20.80 -4.19 -3.93
CA GLN A 432 20.98 -4.02 -5.38
C GLN A 432 19.76 -4.55 -6.13
N ILE A 433 19.14 -3.67 -6.90
CA ILE A 433 18.00 -3.96 -7.77
C ILE A 433 18.34 -3.37 -9.15
N GLU A 434 18.31 -4.21 -10.18
CA GLU A 434 18.63 -3.80 -11.55
C GLU A 434 17.43 -4.05 -12.47
N GLY A 435 17.31 -3.25 -13.52
CA GLY A 435 16.27 -3.35 -14.54
C GLY A 435 15.13 -2.37 -14.37
N VAL A 436 14.81 -1.95 -13.13
CA VAL A 436 13.79 -0.94 -12.84
C VAL A 436 14.35 0.09 -11.85
N PRO A 437 14.02 1.38 -11.97
CA PRO A 437 14.28 2.37 -10.94
C PRO A 437 13.43 2.06 -9.69
N THR A 438 13.97 2.44 -8.51
CA THR A 438 13.32 2.20 -7.23
C THR A 438 13.39 3.41 -6.32
N THR A 439 12.62 3.38 -5.23
CA THR A 439 12.60 4.41 -4.18
C THR A 439 13.86 4.42 -3.30
N ILE A 440 14.82 3.52 -3.48
CA ILE A 440 16.07 3.45 -2.69
C ILE A 440 16.82 4.81 -2.60
N PRO A 441 17.02 5.57 -3.70
CA PRO A 441 17.69 6.87 -3.62
C PRO A 441 16.96 7.87 -2.71
N PHE A 442 15.63 7.90 -2.76
CA PHE A 442 14.83 8.73 -1.86
C PHE A 442 15.00 8.30 -0.40
N HIS A 443 14.95 7.01 -0.10
CA HIS A 443 15.08 6.52 1.27
C HIS A 443 16.45 6.84 1.88
N ARG A 444 17.53 6.80 1.08
CA ARG A 444 18.87 7.24 1.53
C ARG A 444 18.87 8.72 1.89
N LEU A 445 18.26 9.55 1.08
CA LEU A 445 18.12 10.98 1.34
C LEU A 445 17.29 11.20 2.61
N ALA A 446 16.15 10.53 2.76
CA ALA A 446 15.28 10.62 3.92
C ALA A 446 15.99 10.25 5.22
N MET A 447 16.79 9.17 5.22
CA MET A 447 17.57 8.76 6.41
C MET A 447 18.65 9.76 6.81
N LEU A 448 19.04 10.67 5.93
CA LEU A 448 20.05 11.72 6.18
C LEU A 448 19.42 13.09 6.45
N ASP A 449 18.13 13.24 6.17
CA ASP A 449 17.40 14.51 6.36
C ASP A 449 17.46 14.96 7.82
N PRO A 450 17.81 16.24 8.10
CA PRO A 450 17.94 16.75 9.48
C PRO A 450 16.65 16.63 10.31
N ALA A 451 15.48 16.86 9.72
CA ALA A 451 14.21 16.75 10.44
C ALA A 451 13.90 15.28 10.76
N PHE A 452 14.15 14.35 9.81
CA PHE A 452 14.02 12.93 10.10
C PHE A 452 15.01 12.48 11.18
N VAL A 453 16.28 12.90 11.11
CA VAL A 453 17.31 12.57 12.13
C VAL A 453 16.88 13.05 13.51
N ALA A 454 16.32 14.28 13.60
CA ALA A 454 15.82 14.84 14.86
C ALA A 454 14.52 14.19 15.37
N GLY A 455 13.81 13.41 14.53
CA GLY A 455 12.48 12.90 14.84
C GLY A 455 11.36 13.93 14.71
N GLU A 456 11.63 15.04 14.03
CA GLU A 456 10.71 16.15 13.77
C GLU A 456 9.99 15.93 12.43
N VAL A 457 9.26 14.82 12.33
CA VAL A 457 8.54 14.43 11.13
C VAL A 457 7.10 14.93 11.14
N SER A 458 6.54 15.18 9.95
CA SER A 458 5.13 15.51 9.76
C SER A 458 4.61 14.98 8.43
N THR A 459 3.30 14.96 8.25
CA THR A 459 2.65 14.46 7.03
C THR A 459 2.95 15.27 5.76
N VAL A 460 3.48 16.47 5.92
CA VAL A 460 3.84 17.38 4.82
C VAL A 460 5.34 17.49 4.57
N LEU A 461 6.17 16.82 5.35
CA LEU A 461 7.64 16.97 5.33
C LEU A 461 8.23 16.67 3.94
N VAL A 462 7.78 15.63 3.25
CA VAL A 462 8.32 15.24 1.93
C VAL A 462 7.99 16.29 0.86
N GLU A 463 6.80 16.91 0.93
CA GLU A 463 6.33 17.83 -0.09
C GLU A 463 6.77 19.28 0.15
N GLU A 464 6.95 19.68 1.42
CA GLU A 464 7.19 21.07 1.78
C GLU A 464 8.55 21.31 2.46
N GLY A 465 9.16 20.27 3.07
CA GLY A 465 10.35 20.42 3.91
C GLY A 465 11.62 19.78 3.37
N MET A 466 11.54 18.70 2.58
CA MET A 466 12.71 17.98 2.08
C MET A 466 13.22 18.55 0.76
N ASP A 467 14.55 18.70 0.64
CA ASP A 467 15.18 19.03 -0.64
C ASP A 467 15.39 17.76 -1.47
N LEU A 468 14.55 17.56 -2.48
CA LEU A 468 14.61 16.44 -3.41
C LEU A 468 15.37 16.78 -4.70
N SER A 469 16.00 17.94 -4.80
CA SER A 469 16.65 18.42 -6.04
C SER A 469 17.86 17.57 -6.47
N SER A 470 18.45 16.82 -5.55
CA SER A 470 19.56 15.90 -5.83
C SER A 470 19.11 14.55 -6.43
N LEU A 471 17.82 14.28 -6.49
CA LEU A 471 17.27 13.07 -7.09
C LEU A 471 17.16 13.26 -8.60
N GLU A 472 18.08 12.67 -9.33
CA GLU A 472 18.06 12.69 -10.80
C GLU A 472 17.13 11.58 -11.33
N PRO A 473 16.38 11.85 -12.44
CA PRO A 473 15.65 10.80 -13.13
C PRO A 473 16.58 9.67 -13.56
N ALA A 474 16.14 8.43 -13.38
CA ALA A 474 16.90 7.29 -13.84
C ALA A 474 17.11 7.37 -15.36
N THR A 475 18.37 7.34 -15.80
CA THR A 475 18.68 7.24 -17.22
C THR A 475 18.21 5.86 -17.69
N ARG A 476 17.16 5.84 -18.48
CA ARG A 476 16.85 4.65 -19.27
C ARG A 476 17.90 4.62 -20.39
N ASP A 477 19.02 3.97 -20.14
CA ASP A 477 19.88 3.59 -21.23
C ASP A 477 18.98 2.88 -22.24
N GLY A 478 18.99 3.40 -23.50
CA GLY A 478 18.22 2.83 -24.60
C GLY A 478 18.77 1.44 -25.01
N ALA A 479 18.95 0.58 -24.04
CA ALA A 479 19.13 -0.82 -24.28
C ALA A 479 17.82 -1.30 -24.90
N ASP A 480 17.85 -1.71 -26.16
CA ASP A 480 16.89 -2.65 -26.71
C ASP A 480 16.55 -3.66 -25.60
N PRO A 481 15.27 -3.98 -25.38
CA PRO A 481 14.89 -4.95 -24.37
C PRO A 481 15.84 -6.13 -24.53
N PRO A 482 16.51 -6.57 -23.46
CA PRO A 482 17.45 -7.68 -23.59
C PRO A 482 16.69 -8.76 -24.33
N THR A 483 17.21 -9.19 -25.47
CA THR A 483 16.60 -10.25 -26.26
C THR A 483 16.29 -11.35 -25.28
N ALA A 484 15.02 -11.54 -24.98
CA ALA A 484 14.57 -12.44 -23.92
C ALA A 484 15.34 -13.73 -24.08
N LYS A 485 16.10 -14.14 -23.07
CA LYS A 485 16.76 -15.44 -23.10
C LYS A 485 15.64 -16.42 -23.41
N PRO A 486 15.78 -17.26 -24.43
CA PRO A 486 14.74 -18.21 -24.74
C PRO A 486 14.40 -18.97 -23.45
N PRO A 487 13.13 -19.13 -23.12
CA PRO A 487 12.71 -19.78 -21.88
C PRO A 487 13.38 -21.15 -21.77
N PRO A 488 13.75 -21.60 -20.57
CA PRO A 488 14.31 -22.90 -20.38
C PRO A 488 13.38 -23.96 -20.99
N ARG A 489 13.94 -24.90 -21.73
CA ARG A 489 13.16 -25.98 -22.31
C ARG A 489 12.90 -27.00 -21.23
N ARG A 490 11.67 -27.07 -20.72
CA ARG A 490 11.30 -28.03 -19.70
C ARG A 490 11.18 -29.43 -20.30
N LEU A 491 12.00 -30.36 -19.81
CA LEU A 491 11.94 -31.78 -20.14
C LEU A 491 11.46 -32.55 -18.93
N VAL A 492 10.57 -33.50 -19.17
CA VAL A 492 10.20 -34.49 -18.17
C VAL A 492 11.00 -35.75 -18.47
N ILE A 493 11.86 -36.14 -17.54
CA ILE A 493 12.66 -37.35 -17.65
C ILE A 493 12.12 -38.36 -16.63
N GLU A 494 11.81 -39.56 -17.09
CA GLU A 494 11.48 -40.69 -16.22
C GLU A 494 12.67 -41.68 -16.20
N LEU A 495 13.22 -41.89 -15.01
CA LEU A 495 14.31 -42.82 -14.80
C LEU A 495 13.94 -43.81 -13.69
N GLU A 496 13.92 -45.09 -14.00
CA GLU A 496 13.55 -46.17 -13.05
C GLU A 496 12.20 -45.91 -12.34
N GLY A 497 11.20 -45.41 -13.08
CA GLY A 497 9.88 -45.10 -12.56
C GLY A 497 9.80 -43.80 -11.71
N LYS A 498 10.91 -43.07 -11.57
CA LYS A 498 10.96 -41.77 -10.89
C LYS A 498 11.00 -40.66 -11.93
N ARG A 499 10.05 -39.74 -11.81
CA ARG A 499 9.91 -38.57 -12.69
C ARG A 499 10.77 -37.41 -12.18
N PHE A 500 11.51 -36.77 -13.10
CA PHE A 500 12.30 -35.56 -12.87
C PHE A 500 11.84 -34.49 -13.87
N ASP A 501 11.55 -33.30 -13.37
CA ASP A 501 11.39 -32.11 -14.19
C ASP A 501 12.76 -31.44 -14.32
N VAL A 502 13.27 -31.32 -15.55
CA VAL A 502 14.60 -30.78 -15.84
C VAL A 502 14.46 -29.55 -16.73
N ASP A 503 14.94 -28.42 -16.26
CA ASP A 503 15.00 -27.21 -17.06
C ASP A 503 16.36 -27.12 -17.79
N LEU A 504 16.31 -27.22 -19.14
CA LEU A 504 17.47 -27.01 -19.99
C LEU A 504 17.60 -25.53 -20.30
N PHE A 505 18.63 -24.89 -19.76
CA PHE A 505 19.01 -23.53 -20.11
C PHE A 505 19.79 -23.54 -21.43
N PRO A 506 19.35 -22.80 -22.48
CA PRO A 506 20.11 -22.71 -23.72
C PRO A 506 21.49 -22.13 -23.43
N GLN A 507 22.53 -22.78 -23.89
CA GLN A 507 23.88 -22.20 -23.86
C GLN A 507 23.90 -20.99 -24.81
N GLU A 508 24.44 -19.88 -24.36
CA GLU A 508 24.63 -18.71 -25.22
C GLU A 508 25.51 -19.13 -26.41
N PRO A 509 25.10 -18.84 -27.66
CA PRO A 509 25.94 -19.10 -28.79
C PRO A 509 27.24 -18.27 -28.64
N VAL A 510 28.38 -18.92 -28.71
CA VAL A 510 29.69 -18.23 -28.71
C VAL A 510 29.65 -17.14 -29.76
N LYS A 511 29.75 -15.88 -29.35
CA LYS A 511 29.78 -14.73 -30.26
C LYS A 511 31.02 -14.86 -31.15
N VAL A 512 30.82 -15.33 -32.37
CA VAL A 512 31.83 -15.21 -33.43
C VAL A 512 31.92 -13.72 -33.76
N PRO A 513 33.11 -13.10 -33.78
CA PRO A 513 33.21 -11.67 -34.05
C PRO A 513 32.60 -11.36 -35.42
N GLU A 514 31.56 -10.55 -35.42
CA GLU A 514 30.87 -10.09 -36.61
C GLU A 514 31.83 -9.22 -37.42
N ARG A 515 32.08 -9.58 -38.68
CA ARG A 515 32.82 -8.75 -39.61
C ARG A 515 32.18 -7.37 -39.68
N ILE A 516 33.03 -6.34 -39.59
CA ILE A 516 32.72 -4.92 -39.70
C ILE A 516 31.69 -4.67 -40.80
N ARG A 517 30.46 -4.29 -40.44
CA ARG A 517 29.43 -3.87 -41.38
C ARG A 517 29.68 -2.42 -41.80
N THR A 518 29.73 -2.22 -43.10
CA THR A 518 29.77 -0.91 -43.76
C THR A 518 28.60 -0.01 -43.37
N PRO A 519 28.78 1.34 -43.39
CA PRO A 519 27.78 2.29 -42.85
C PRO A 519 26.44 2.24 -43.60
N ARG A 520 25.35 2.34 -42.85
CA ARG A 520 23.97 2.38 -43.34
C ARG A 520 23.73 3.59 -44.26
N SER A 521 22.94 3.38 -45.31
CA SER A 521 22.60 4.37 -46.33
C SER A 521 21.79 5.57 -45.77
N PRO A 522 21.87 6.76 -46.46
CA PRO A 522 21.21 8.00 -46.01
C PRO A 522 19.71 7.95 -45.77
N LYS A 523 19.00 6.97 -46.36
CA LYS A 523 17.52 6.81 -46.18
C LYS A 523 17.07 6.41 -44.79
N ALA A 524 17.96 5.89 -43.93
CA ALA A 524 17.61 5.57 -42.54
C ALA A 524 17.61 6.80 -41.62
N LEU A 525 18.39 7.83 -41.96
CA LEU A 525 18.39 9.11 -41.24
C LEU A 525 17.19 9.99 -41.59
N GLU A 526 16.63 9.88 -42.79
CA GLU A 526 15.41 10.62 -43.17
C GLU A 526 14.16 10.07 -42.51
N ARG A 527 14.07 8.76 -42.25
CA ARG A 527 12.92 8.18 -41.51
C ARG A 527 12.95 8.57 -40.03
N ALA A 528 14.11 8.64 -39.40
CA ALA A 528 14.22 9.08 -37.99
C ALA A 528 13.92 10.58 -37.80
N ARG A 529 14.10 11.40 -38.87
CA ARG A 529 13.72 12.83 -38.87
C ARG A 529 12.24 13.09 -39.18
N ALA A 530 11.53 12.15 -39.78
CA ALA A 530 10.10 12.27 -40.05
C ALA A 530 9.22 11.91 -38.84
N GLU A 531 9.80 11.26 -37.83
CA GLU A 531 9.09 10.92 -36.57
C GLU A 531 9.25 11.98 -35.46
N SER A 532 10.18 12.94 -35.60
CA SER A 532 10.23 14.14 -34.77
C SER A 532 9.53 15.25 -35.55
N GLY A 533 8.41 15.73 -35.00
CA GLY A 533 7.62 16.83 -35.59
C GLY A 533 8.50 17.93 -36.12
N GLY A 534 8.15 18.52 -37.30
CA GLY A 534 8.88 19.61 -37.93
C GLY A 534 9.00 20.80 -36.98
N PRO A 535 9.89 21.79 -37.29
CA PRO A 535 10.10 22.93 -36.42
C PRO A 535 8.79 23.69 -36.17
N GLY A 536 8.38 23.75 -34.87
CA GLY A 536 7.14 24.41 -34.40
C GLY A 536 6.00 23.49 -33.97
N LYS A 537 6.14 22.16 -34.07
CA LYS A 537 5.12 21.20 -33.58
C LYS A 537 5.70 20.30 -32.49
N GLU A 538 5.02 20.23 -31.37
CA GLU A 538 5.30 19.30 -30.29
C GLU A 538 4.30 18.14 -30.33
N VAL A 539 4.79 16.90 -30.32
CA VAL A 539 3.97 15.70 -30.13
C VAL A 539 4.08 15.26 -28.68
N VAL A 540 3.02 15.48 -27.92
CA VAL A 540 2.93 15.02 -26.52
C VAL A 540 2.54 13.56 -26.53
N LYS A 541 3.37 12.71 -25.88
CA LYS A 541 3.18 11.25 -25.83
C LYS A 541 2.94 10.79 -24.41
N THR A 542 2.26 9.63 -24.26
CA THR A 542 2.09 8.97 -22.98
C THR A 542 3.46 8.55 -22.43
N PRO A 543 3.79 8.94 -21.18
CA PRO A 543 5.06 8.52 -20.54
C PRO A 543 5.07 7.03 -20.19
N MET A 544 3.88 6.42 -20.06
CA MET A 544 3.69 5.03 -19.68
C MET A 544 2.34 4.52 -20.17
N GLN A 545 2.14 3.22 -20.18
CA GLN A 545 0.82 2.64 -20.43
C GLN A 545 -0.11 2.91 -19.25
N GLY A 546 -1.39 3.18 -19.53
CA GLY A 546 -2.40 3.42 -18.50
C GLY A 546 -3.75 3.72 -19.12
N THR A 547 -4.72 4.11 -18.29
CA THR A 547 -6.07 4.52 -18.72
C THR A 547 -6.22 6.02 -18.60
N ILE A 548 -6.71 6.68 -19.62
CA ILE A 548 -7.01 8.11 -19.59
C ILE A 548 -8.26 8.30 -18.72
N VAL A 549 -8.10 8.89 -17.54
CA VAL A 549 -9.23 9.14 -16.61
C VAL A 549 -9.85 10.50 -16.82
N LYS A 550 -9.11 11.47 -17.38
CA LYS A 550 -9.64 12.80 -17.73
C LYS A 550 -8.91 13.38 -18.92
N VAL A 551 -9.66 14.09 -19.76
CA VAL A 551 -9.16 14.96 -20.82
C VAL A 551 -9.52 16.40 -20.42
N LEU A 552 -8.51 17.28 -20.28
CA LEU A 552 -8.68 18.62 -19.73
C LEU A 552 -8.58 19.74 -20.79
N VAL A 553 -8.37 19.36 -22.06
CA VAL A 553 -8.24 20.28 -23.19
C VAL A 553 -9.01 19.74 -24.39
N ALA A 554 -9.39 20.62 -25.30
CA ALA A 554 -9.98 20.30 -26.58
C ALA A 554 -9.09 20.78 -27.74
N GLU A 555 -9.32 20.25 -28.94
CA GLU A 555 -8.70 20.77 -30.16
C GLU A 555 -9.06 22.26 -30.34
N GLY A 556 -8.04 23.07 -30.62
CA GLY A 556 -8.17 24.52 -30.74
C GLY A 556 -7.88 25.30 -29.44
N ASP A 557 -7.76 24.62 -28.30
CA ASP A 557 -7.43 25.29 -27.03
C ASP A 557 -6.00 25.81 -27.02
N THR A 558 -5.79 27.00 -26.45
CA THR A 558 -4.46 27.53 -26.18
C THR A 558 -3.96 27.06 -24.82
N VAL A 559 -2.77 26.46 -24.80
CA VAL A 559 -2.14 25.90 -23.61
C VAL A 559 -0.81 26.56 -23.29
N LYS A 560 -0.46 26.59 -22.00
CA LYS A 560 0.84 27.09 -21.52
C LYS A 560 1.78 25.90 -21.26
N ALA A 561 3.09 26.14 -21.34
CA ALA A 561 4.07 25.16 -20.88
C ALA A 561 3.79 24.75 -19.43
N GLY A 562 3.79 23.46 -19.13
CA GLY A 562 3.43 22.89 -17.82
C GLY A 562 1.93 22.71 -17.57
N GLN A 563 1.04 23.16 -18.47
CA GLN A 563 -0.40 22.94 -18.34
C GLN A 563 -0.76 21.48 -18.57
N THR A 564 -1.57 20.89 -17.66
CA THR A 564 -2.05 19.52 -17.80
C THR A 564 -3.03 19.38 -18.96
N LEU A 565 -2.78 18.43 -19.84
CA LEU A 565 -3.60 18.11 -21.00
C LEU A 565 -4.57 16.96 -20.68
N VAL A 566 -4.03 15.88 -20.10
CA VAL A 566 -4.81 14.71 -19.70
C VAL A 566 -4.33 14.19 -18.35
N VAL A 567 -5.18 13.44 -17.67
CA VAL A 567 -4.83 12.66 -16.48
C VAL A 567 -4.85 11.18 -16.88
N LEU A 568 -3.70 10.53 -16.71
CA LEU A 568 -3.47 9.11 -16.99
C LEU A 568 -3.41 8.36 -15.65
N GLU A 569 -4.25 7.33 -15.45
CA GLU A 569 -4.13 6.41 -14.32
C GLU A 569 -3.28 5.20 -14.71
N ALA A 570 -2.23 4.95 -13.94
CA ALA A 570 -1.41 3.76 -14.04
C ALA A 570 -0.99 3.32 -12.64
N MET A 571 -1.02 2.01 -12.36
CA MET A 571 -0.65 1.42 -11.06
C MET A 571 -1.37 2.10 -9.87
N LYS A 572 -2.67 2.41 -10.03
CA LYS A 572 -3.51 3.12 -9.04
C LYS A 572 -3.07 4.56 -8.71
N MET A 573 -2.20 5.14 -9.53
CA MET A 573 -1.74 6.52 -9.39
C MET A 573 -2.21 7.36 -10.57
N GLU A 574 -2.73 8.56 -10.27
CA GLU A 574 -3.06 9.57 -11.30
C GLU A 574 -1.80 10.34 -11.71
N ASN A 575 -1.47 10.32 -12.99
CA ASN A 575 -0.34 11.02 -13.59
C ASN A 575 -0.83 12.11 -14.52
N HIS A 576 -0.39 13.34 -14.28
CA HIS A 576 -0.72 14.50 -15.10
C HIS A 576 0.24 14.60 -16.27
N VAL A 577 -0.25 14.43 -17.50
CA VAL A 577 0.55 14.64 -18.71
C VAL A 577 0.38 16.08 -19.14
N THR A 578 1.50 16.82 -19.22
CA THR A 578 1.53 18.27 -19.42
C THR A 578 2.14 18.65 -20.76
N ALA A 579 1.75 19.81 -21.29
CA ALA A 579 2.41 20.43 -22.42
C ALA A 579 3.85 20.87 -22.04
N HIS A 580 4.85 20.58 -22.87
CA HIS A 580 6.23 21.04 -22.65
C HIS A 580 6.48 22.45 -23.20
N GLN A 581 5.67 22.89 -24.17
CA GLN A 581 5.70 24.26 -24.72
C GLN A 581 4.31 24.92 -24.70
N ALA A 582 4.28 26.24 -24.82
CA ALA A 582 3.05 26.98 -25.04
C ALA A 582 2.64 26.92 -26.52
N GLY A 583 1.35 26.81 -26.80
CA GLY A 583 0.84 26.75 -28.17
C GLY A 583 -0.64 26.42 -28.24
N THR A 584 -1.11 26.04 -29.42
CA THR A 584 -2.49 25.62 -29.65
C THR A 584 -2.55 24.12 -29.89
N VAL A 585 -3.54 23.43 -29.28
CA VAL A 585 -3.78 22.00 -29.47
C VAL A 585 -4.31 21.78 -30.89
N ALA A 586 -3.45 21.27 -31.77
CA ALA A 586 -3.78 21.02 -33.18
C ALA A 586 -4.40 19.64 -33.43
N GLY A 587 -4.29 18.74 -32.47
CA GLY A 587 -4.91 17.41 -32.53
C GLY A 587 -4.92 16.76 -31.14
N LEU A 588 -5.98 16.02 -30.85
CA LEU A 588 -6.16 15.27 -29.63
C LEU A 588 -6.54 13.82 -30.00
N GLU A 589 -5.65 12.86 -29.68
CA GLU A 589 -5.76 11.47 -30.17
C GLU A 589 -6.26 10.49 -29.10
N VAL A 590 -6.69 10.98 -27.93
CA VAL A 590 -7.13 10.15 -26.81
C VAL A 590 -8.47 10.60 -26.26
N SER A 591 -9.23 9.65 -25.66
CA SER A 591 -10.51 9.90 -25.00
C SER A 591 -10.54 9.34 -23.58
N GLU A 592 -11.44 9.88 -22.74
CA GLU A 592 -11.66 9.36 -21.39
C GLU A 592 -12.09 7.88 -21.41
N GLY A 593 -11.51 7.08 -20.50
CA GLY A 593 -11.72 5.64 -20.43
C GLY A 593 -10.85 4.81 -21.39
N GLN A 594 -10.09 5.44 -22.28
CA GLN A 594 -9.23 4.74 -23.23
C GLN A 594 -7.95 4.24 -22.56
N THR A 595 -7.61 2.97 -22.74
CA THR A 595 -6.30 2.42 -22.39
C THR A 595 -5.30 2.70 -23.51
N VAL A 596 -4.16 3.30 -23.17
CA VAL A 596 -3.12 3.70 -24.11
C VAL A 596 -1.78 3.07 -23.74
N PRO A 597 -0.98 2.60 -24.73
CA PRO A 597 0.36 2.08 -24.46
C PRO A 597 1.37 3.21 -24.24
N THR A 598 2.53 2.89 -23.68
CA THR A 598 3.66 3.83 -23.56
C THR A 598 4.04 4.38 -24.93
N GLY A 599 4.25 5.71 -25.03
CA GLY A 599 4.64 6.39 -26.25
C GLY A 599 3.50 6.66 -27.23
N ALA A 600 2.23 6.33 -26.88
CA ALA A 600 1.07 6.73 -27.70
C ALA A 600 0.97 8.25 -27.77
N THR A 601 0.59 8.78 -28.91
CA THR A 601 0.33 10.22 -29.06
C THR A 601 -0.93 10.60 -28.27
N ILE A 602 -0.81 11.64 -27.44
CA ILE A 602 -1.92 12.24 -26.70
C ILE A 602 -2.46 13.45 -27.46
N ALA A 603 -1.56 14.39 -27.75
CA ALA A 603 -1.90 15.65 -28.38
C ALA A 603 -0.74 16.16 -29.24
N ILE A 604 -1.07 16.98 -30.22
CA ILE A 604 -0.12 17.73 -31.03
C ILE A 604 -0.30 19.20 -30.70
N ILE A 605 0.77 19.89 -30.27
CA ILE A 605 0.75 21.31 -29.95
C ILE A 605 1.55 22.05 -30.99
N GLU A 606 0.95 23.03 -31.65
CA GLU A 606 1.61 23.97 -32.55
C GLU A 606 2.03 25.21 -31.77
N ALA A 607 3.30 25.58 -31.87
CA ALA A 607 3.78 26.81 -31.25
C ALA A 607 3.01 28.02 -31.78
N ALA A 608 2.71 28.97 -30.90
CA ALA A 608 1.95 30.20 -31.23
C ALA A 608 2.76 31.12 -32.13
#